data_c4ea9784952fd3698643144dba2626ac
#
_entry.id   c4ea9784952fd3698643144dba2626ac
#
_cell.length_a   1.000
_cell.length_b   1.000
_cell.length_c   1.000
_cell.angle_alpha   90.00
_cell.angle_beta   90.00
_cell.angle_gamma   90.00
#
_symmetry.space_group_name_H-M   'P 1'
#
loop_
_entity.id
_entity.type
_entity.pdbx_description
1 polymer ?
#
loop_
_entity_poly.entity_id
_entity_poly.type
_entity_poly.pdbx_seq_one_letter_code
_entity_poly.pdbx_strand_id
1 'polypeptide(L)'
;MPEATLHVVDRPRLRTNIWDYERVKKYPPYQLLEPLQLDGGGWLSKAVIKNVGRVGRHVIRSGTAKRGFALEFPNRIVPPATLRMKPAGTVADYCGPFDALFVAGGGMITDTFSWGLIQRSALVRTFAAQGKPIVFTGQQIGPFESRHSRHLTAKTLRVATYVGVREPTASLDYARTLGARRYELMGDDSCGFSVDLKDAAQRLKKRGLEAGQFFAVNVRVGDYAAEHATHLNRIAELVGMLTERTGLPALVVPVALGGQKSDIISGYSLRKAVGDHVLVLDDEDLTAKTVKGVMGLAHGAVGVSYHFCTFALTQGIPAVCIHDGAYYGQKGDGIAAFWGDSRLSLPLPGLDASAASELVDSVWKDASLRVALSKRSREAEIHWKQVYANRVVPALQGIDVAATPSVARDEVVSKPRPTLPS
;
A
#
# COMPACT_ATOMS: atom_id res chain seq x y z
N MET A 1 -12.43 -19.76 20.43
CA MET A 1 -11.72 -18.56 20.93
C MET A 1 -12.77 -17.64 21.49
N PRO A 2 -12.56 -16.93 22.61
CA PRO A 2 -13.41 -15.82 22.95
C PRO A 2 -13.40 -14.84 21.78
N GLU A 3 -14.54 -14.27 21.45
CA GLU A 3 -14.68 -13.32 20.34
C GLU A 3 -13.75 -12.13 20.58
N ALA A 4 -12.73 -11.99 19.76
CA ALA A 4 -11.84 -10.84 19.79
C ALA A 4 -12.55 -9.65 19.14
N THR A 5 -12.71 -8.56 19.87
CA THR A 5 -13.25 -7.31 19.32
C THR A 5 -12.14 -6.50 18.69
N LEU A 6 -12.23 -6.24 17.38
CA LEU A 6 -11.30 -5.38 16.66
C LEU A 6 -11.74 -3.93 16.75
N HIS A 7 -10.91 -3.09 17.35
CA HIS A 7 -11.08 -1.66 17.38
C HIS A 7 -10.21 -1.01 16.33
N VAL A 8 -10.80 -0.27 15.39
CA VAL A 8 -10.08 0.38 14.28
C VAL A 8 -9.88 1.85 14.59
N VAL A 9 -8.62 2.28 14.66
CA VAL A 9 -8.26 3.71 14.74
C VAL A 9 -8.10 4.23 13.32
N ASP A 10 -9.03 5.06 12.87
CA ASP A 10 -8.99 5.66 11.55
C ASP A 10 -8.65 7.16 11.61
N ARG A 11 -8.25 7.73 10.46
CA ARG A 11 -8.00 9.17 10.33
C ARG A 11 -9.28 9.89 9.94
N PRO A 12 -9.72 10.92 10.70
CA PRO A 12 -11.02 11.56 10.49
C PRO A 12 -11.17 12.35 9.20
N ARG A 13 -10.17 12.41 8.30
CA ARG A 13 -10.17 13.33 7.16
C ARG A 13 -9.79 12.74 5.80
N LEU A 14 -9.58 11.44 5.69
CA LEU A 14 -9.23 10.82 4.42
C LEU A 14 -10.19 9.65 4.13
N ARG A 15 -11.40 9.97 3.73
CA ARG A 15 -12.27 9.07 2.97
C ARG A 15 -11.65 8.83 1.60
N THR A 16 -10.60 8.02 1.52
CA THR A 16 -9.78 7.94 0.32
C THR A 16 -9.55 6.54 -0.20
N ASN A 17 -10.02 5.51 0.50
CA ASN A 17 -9.84 4.12 0.10
C ASN A 17 -11.19 3.39 0.04
N ILE A 18 -11.23 2.26 -0.71
CA ILE A 18 -12.35 1.31 -0.72
C ILE A 18 -12.74 0.79 0.68
N TRP A 19 -11.94 1.07 1.69
CA TRP A 19 -12.21 0.93 3.11
C TRP A 19 -12.91 2.19 3.64
N ASP A 20 -14.11 2.47 3.13
CA ASP A 20 -14.88 3.61 3.60
C ASP A 20 -15.29 3.41 5.05
N TYR A 21 -15.02 4.42 5.87
CA TYR A 21 -15.37 4.48 7.29
C TYR A 21 -16.84 4.10 7.57
N GLU A 22 -17.78 4.62 6.79
CA GLU A 22 -19.21 4.33 6.94
C GLU A 22 -19.56 2.87 6.59
N ARG A 23 -18.77 2.22 5.73
CA ARG A 23 -18.96 0.82 5.36
C ARG A 23 -18.40 -0.12 6.41
N VAL A 24 -17.27 0.22 7.04
CA VAL A 24 -16.70 -0.58 8.13
C VAL A 24 -17.66 -0.63 9.33
N LYS A 25 -18.39 0.45 9.61
CA LYS A 25 -19.45 0.46 10.63
C LYS A 25 -20.54 -0.61 10.44
N LYS A 26 -20.77 -1.07 9.22
CA LYS A 26 -21.81 -2.05 8.88
C LYS A 26 -21.39 -3.50 9.09
N TYR A 27 -20.12 -3.76 9.37
CA TYR A 27 -19.59 -5.11 9.54
C TYR A 27 -19.25 -5.39 11.00
N PRO A 28 -20.12 -6.07 11.78
CA PRO A 28 -19.69 -6.62 13.06
C PRO A 28 -18.55 -7.63 12.82
N PRO A 29 -17.52 -7.73 13.66
CA PRO A 29 -17.44 -7.19 15.02
C PRO A 29 -16.57 -5.92 15.15
N TYR A 30 -16.59 -4.99 14.22
CA TYR A 30 -15.74 -3.79 14.26
C TYR A 30 -16.40 -2.68 15.08
N GLN A 31 -15.68 -2.16 16.07
CA GLN A 31 -16.00 -0.90 16.71
C GLN A 31 -15.04 0.16 16.20
N LEU A 32 -15.59 1.22 15.60
CA LEU A 32 -14.80 2.38 15.22
C LEU A 32 -14.63 3.25 16.44
N LEU A 33 -13.38 3.45 16.82
CA LEU A 33 -13.04 4.40 17.85
C LEU A 33 -12.99 5.80 17.24
N GLU A 34 -13.40 6.79 18.03
CA GLU A 34 -13.10 8.17 17.71
C GLU A 34 -11.60 8.29 17.41
N PRO A 35 -11.25 8.98 16.32
CA PRO A 35 -9.84 9.13 15.95
C PRO A 35 -9.10 9.77 17.11
N LEU A 36 -7.89 9.28 17.36
CA LEU A 36 -7.00 9.85 18.35
C LEU A 36 -6.76 11.33 17.98
N GLN A 37 -7.57 12.21 18.54
CA GLN A 37 -7.34 13.64 18.48
C GLN A 37 -6.16 13.93 19.39
N LEU A 38 -4.99 14.07 18.82
CA LEU A 38 -3.87 14.71 19.47
C LEU A 38 -4.22 16.21 19.55
N ASP A 39 -5.15 16.57 20.41
CA ASP A 39 -5.48 17.94 20.71
C ASP A 39 -4.30 18.58 21.43
N GLY A 40 -3.44 19.15 20.62
CA GLY A 40 -2.50 20.11 21.12
C GLY A 40 -3.26 21.33 21.60
N GLY A 41 -3.34 21.48 22.90
CA GLY A 41 -4.01 22.60 23.53
C GLY A 41 -3.69 23.93 22.85
N GLY A 42 -4.73 24.64 22.47
CA GLY A 42 -4.68 26.00 22.06
C GLY A 42 -4.29 26.29 20.60
N TRP A 43 -4.79 27.41 20.10
CA TRP A 43 -4.58 27.95 18.76
C TRP A 43 -3.10 28.04 18.34
N LEU A 44 -2.19 28.40 19.24
CA LEU A 44 -0.74 28.51 18.99
C LEU A 44 -0.10 27.15 18.62
N SER A 45 -0.50 26.05 19.24
CA SER A 45 0.06 24.72 18.91
C SER A 45 -0.39 24.22 17.54
N LYS A 46 -1.62 24.50 17.12
CA LYS A 46 -2.12 24.17 15.77
C LYS A 46 -1.40 24.98 14.68
N ALA A 47 -1.11 26.25 14.94
CA ALA A 47 -0.35 27.10 14.01
C ALA A 47 1.11 26.68 13.90
N VAL A 48 1.76 26.34 15.00
CA VAL A 48 3.15 25.84 15.03
C VAL A 48 3.26 24.49 14.32
N ILE A 49 2.38 23.54 14.60
CA ILE A 49 2.39 22.23 13.95
C ILE A 49 2.15 22.37 12.44
N LYS A 50 1.24 23.24 12.02
CA LYS A 50 0.94 23.49 10.60
C LYS A 50 2.14 24.13 9.88
N ASN A 51 2.81 25.07 10.52
CA ASN A 51 3.93 25.79 9.94
C ASN A 51 5.23 24.96 9.96
N VAL A 52 5.51 24.23 11.03
CA VAL A 52 6.63 23.28 11.12
C VAL A 52 6.49 22.18 10.07
N GLY A 53 5.29 21.63 9.88
CA GLY A 53 5.02 20.66 8.81
C GLY A 53 5.23 21.24 7.41
N ARG A 54 4.99 22.53 7.19
CA ARG A 54 5.22 23.23 5.92
C ARG A 54 6.71 23.53 5.71
N VAL A 55 7.40 24.04 6.71
CA VAL A 55 8.85 24.33 6.68
C VAL A 55 9.65 23.03 6.56
N GLY A 56 9.31 22.00 7.35
CA GLY A 56 9.96 20.69 7.25
C GLY A 56 9.82 20.06 5.85
N ARG A 57 8.67 20.17 5.20
CA ARG A 57 8.47 19.71 3.83
C ARG A 57 9.28 20.51 2.80
N HIS A 58 9.41 21.79 3.01
CA HIS A 58 10.22 22.66 2.12
C HIS A 58 11.71 22.37 2.24
N VAL A 59 12.21 22.20 3.45
CA VAL A 59 13.60 21.86 3.74
C VAL A 59 13.98 20.47 3.20
N ILE A 60 13.08 19.49 3.33
CA ILE A 60 13.29 18.15 2.76
C ILE A 60 13.33 18.20 1.22
N ARG A 61 12.45 19.00 0.59
CA ARG A 61 12.44 19.17 -0.87
C ARG A 61 13.65 19.92 -1.43
N SER A 62 14.22 20.84 -0.67
CA SER A 62 15.33 21.68 -1.14
C SER A 62 16.72 21.04 -1.03
N GLY A 63 16.84 19.81 -0.55
CA GLY A 63 18.10 19.11 -0.41
C GLY A 63 19.09 19.73 0.58
N THR A 64 18.69 20.79 1.30
CA THR A 64 19.54 21.47 2.28
C THR A 64 19.64 20.75 3.62
N ALA A 65 18.97 19.62 3.76
CA ALA A 65 18.99 18.75 4.95
C ALA A 65 20.34 18.06 5.23
N LYS A 66 21.42 18.43 4.54
CA LYS A 66 22.75 17.84 4.76
C LYS A 66 23.39 18.17 6.13
N ARG A 67 22.81 19.05 6.89
CA ARG A 67 23.34 19.41 8.23
C ARG A 67 22.23 19.27 9.27
N GLY A 68 22.26 18.25 10.07
CA GLY A 68 21.41 17.78 11.17
C GLY A 68 20.39 18.71 11.85
N PHE A 69 20.43 20.02 11.60
CA PHE A 69 19.60 21.03 12.22
C PHE A 69 18.10 20.90 11.86
N ALA A 70 17.77 20.65 10.61
CA ALA A 70 16.38 20.51 10.17
C ALA A 70 15.72 19.19 10.64
N LEU A 71 16.53 18.18 10.98
CA LEU A 71 16.10 16.89 11.50
C LEU A 71 15.91 16.88 13.01
N GLU A 72 16.61 17.75 13.72
CA GLU A 72 16.45 17.92 15.18
C GLU A 72 15.21 18.76 15.53
N PHE A 73 14.79 19.67 14.65
CA PHE A 73 13.66 20.54 14.91
C PHE A 73 12.34 19.79 15.13
N PRO A 74 11.95 18.82 14.31
CA PRO A 74 10.83 17.94 14.63
C PRO A 74 11.05 17.10 15.89
N ASN A 75 12.28 16.67 16.17
CA ASN A 75 12.59 15.89 17.37
C ASN A 75 12.54 16.70 18.67
N ARG A 76 12.88 17.96 18.64
CA ARG A 76 12.87 18.83 19.83
C ARG A 76 11.52 19.49 20.10
N ILE A 77 10.72 19.70 19.07
CA ILE A 77 9.46 20.43 19.18
C ILE A 77 8.25 19.50 19.08
N VAL A 78 8.24 18.56 18.14
CA VAL A 78 7.08 17.68 17.92
C VAL A 78 7.02 16.52 18.94
N PRO A 79 8.09 15.80 19.28
CA PRO A 79 8.02 14.78 20.31
C PRO A 79 7.75 15.30 21.72
N PRO A 80 8.35 16.41 22.19
CA PRO A 80 7.91 17.00 23.46
C PRO A 80 6.49 17.51 23.41
N ALA A 81 6.02 18.04 22.28
CA ALA A 81 4.65 18.50 22.14
C ALA A 81 3.68 17.32 22.02
N THR A 82 3.97 16.27 21.23
CA THR A 82 3.12 15.08 21.16
C THR A 82 3.19 14.21 22.41
N LEU A 83 4.31 14.20 23.12
CA LEU A 83 4.47 13.51 24.40
C LEU A 83 3.99 14.35 25.61
N ARG A 84 3.95 15.67 25.50
CA ARG A 84 3.42 16.60 26.52
C ARG A 84 2.01 17.08 26.20
N MET A 85 1.52 16.88 25.00
CA MET A 85 0.11 17.03 24.74
C MET A 85 -0.60 15.98 25.59
N LYS A 86 -1.17 16.47 26.69
CA LYS A 86 -2.23 15.76 27.36
C LYS A 86 -3.46 15.94 26.48
N PRO A 87 -3.93 14.92 25.76
CA PRO A 87 -5.33 14.86 25.38
C PRO A 87 -6.15 14.91 26.68
N ALA A 88 -7.43 15.09 26.59
CA ALA A 88 -8.33 14.75 27.67
C ALA A 88 -8.20 13.23 27.94
N GLY A 89 -7.25 12.88 28.76
CA GLY A 89 -6.68 11.54 28.81
C GLY A 89 -5.35 11.49 28.03
N THR A 90 -4.36 10.83 28.56
CA THR A 90 -3.07 10.63 27.91
C THR A 90 -3.24 9.62 26.77
N VAL A 91 -2.32 9.60 25.78
CA VAL A 91 -2.27 8.49 24.80
C VAL A 91 -2.24 7.14 25.53
N ALA A 92 -1.69 7.09 26.73
CA ALA A 92 -1.69 5.94 27.61
C ALA A 92 -3.11 5.55 28.06
N ASP A 93 -3.94 6.51 28.45
CA ASP A 93 -5.33 6.25 28.86
C ASP A 93 -6.17 5.76 27.68
N TYR A 94 -5.95 6.36 26.49
CA TYR A 94 -6.57 5.90 25.26
C TYR A 94 -6.18 4.45 24.90
N CYS A 95 -4.92 4.08 25.08
CA CYS A 95 -4.42 2.73 24.81
C CYS A 95 -4.71 1.72 25.92
N GLY A 96 -5.08 2.20 27.13
CA GLY A 96 -5.31 1.42 28.33
C GLY A 96 -6.29 0.24 28.13
N PRO A 97 -7.46 0.45 27.51
CA PRO A 97 -8.48 -0.58 27.35
C PRO A 97 -8.14 -1.71 26.36
N PHE A 98 -7.08 -1.57 25.55
CA PHE A 98 -6.76 -2.53 24.49
C PHE A 98 -5.64 -3.48 24.94
N ASP A 99 -5.75 -4.76 24.56
CA ASP A 99 -4.81 -5.82 24.93
C ASP A 99 -3.59 -5.87 24.02
N ALA A 100 -3.72 -5.48 22.75
CA ALA A 100 -2.66 -5.52 21.75
C ALA A 100 -2.82 -4.40 20.71
N LEU A 101 -1.73 -4.06 20.01
CA LEU A 101 -1.73 -3.20 18.83
C LEU A 101 -1.51 -4.02 17.56
N PHE A 102 -2.52 -4.01 16.70
CA PHE A 102 -2.43 -4.58 15.36
C PHE A 102 -2.27 -3.46 14.31
N VAL A 103 -1.21 -3.50 13.55
CA VAL A 103 -0.91 -2.57 12.46
C VAL A 103 -1.03 -3.30 11.13
N ALA A 104 -2.20 -3.16 10.49
CA ALA A 104 -2.49 -3.78 9.20
C ALA A 104 -1.54 -3.33 8.10
N GLY A 105 -1.40 -4.16 7.08
CA GLY A 105 -0.51 -3.97 5.94
C GLY A 105 -0.68 -2.65 5.22
N GLY A 106 0.43 -2.16 4.69
CA GLY A 106 0.43 -0.92 3.92
C GLY A 106 1.82 -0.34 3.67
N GLY A 107 1.88 0.72 2.86
CA GLY A 107 3.11 1.43 2.50
C GLY A 107 3.30 2.74 3.26
N MET A 108 3.02 2.75 4.56
CA MET A 108 2.99 3.99 5.34
C MET A 108 4.24 4.21 6.21
N ILE A 109 5.18 3.23 6.24
CA ILE A 109 6.44 3.33 7.00
C ILE A 109 7.53 3.87 6.06
N THR A 110 7.47 5.17 5.76
CA THR A 110 8.34 5.85 4.78
C THR A 110 8.36 7.35 5.04
N ASP A 111 9.32 8.06 4.45
CA ASP A 111 9.40 9.52 4.49
C ASP A 111 8.23 10.21 3.79
N THR A 112 7.66 9.57 2.76
CA THR A 112 6.48 10.08 2.05
C THR A 112 5.31 10.34 3.00
N PHE A 113 5.20 9.56 4.08
CA PHE A 113 4.15 9.65 5.09
C PHE A 113 4.69 9.94 6.50
N SER A 114 5.67 10.83 6.60
CA SER A 114 6.40 11.15 7.85
C SER A 114 5.48 11.44 9.03
N TRP A 115 4.39 12.20 8.84
CA TRP A 115 3.42 12.46 9.91
C TRP A 115 2.73 11.17 10.41
N GLY A 116 2.31 10.31 9.49
CA GLY A 116 1.72 9.01 9.82
C GLY A 116 2.70 8.07 10.51
N LEU A 117 3.98 8.15 10.17
CA LEU A 117 5.04 7.41 10.84
C LEU A 117 5.21 7.89 12.30
N ILE A 118 5.21 9.20 12.54
CA ILE A 118 5.28 9.78 13.88
C ILE A 118 4.11 9.32 14.76
N GLN A 119 2.87 9.45 14.26
CA GLN A 119 1.67 9.02 14.99
C GLN A 119 1.71 7.52 15.34
N ARG A 120 2.06 6.68 14.37
CA ARG A 120 2.16 5.23 14.57
C ARG A 120 3.25 4.87 15.57
N SER A 121 4.40 5.56 15.50
CA SER A 121 5.48 5.35 16.46
C SER A 121 5.09 5.77 17.88
N ALA A 122 4.26 6.80 18.05
CA ALA A 122 3.73 7.18 19.35
C ALA A 122 2.82 6.09 19.94
N LEU A 123 1.91 5.54 19.15
CA LEU A 123 1.05 4.40 19.56
C LEU A 123 1.90 3.20 19.95
N VAL A 124 2.82 2.79 19.08
CA VAL A 124 3.71 1.64 19.31
C VAL A 124 4.48 1.80 20.63
N ARG A 125 5.05 2.97 20.88
CA ARG A 125 5.78 3.22 22.12
C ARG A 125 4.89 3.17 23.36
N THR A 126 3.65 3.63 23.26
CA THR A 126 2.69 3.59 24.36
C THR A 126 2.30 2.16 24.69
N PHE A 127 1.98 1.33 23.68
CA PHE A 127 1.70 -0.10 23.88
C PHE A 127 2.92 -0.84 24.46
N ALA A 128 4.12 -0.56 23.92
CA ALA A 128 5.36 -1.14 24.45
C ALA A 128 5.62 -0.77 25.91
N ALA A 129 5.37 0.48 26.29
CA ALA A 129 5.51 0.93 27.70
C ALA A 129 4.51 0.27 28.65
N GLN A 130 3.37 -0.21 28.12
CA GLN A 130 2.37 -0.99 28.87
C GLN A 130 2.61 -2.51 28.80
N GLY A 131 3.73 -2.96 28.19
CA GLY A 131 4.03 -4.38 28.05
C GLY A 131 3.12 -5.15 27.10
N LYS A 132 2.36 -4.45 26.25
CA LYS A 132 1.35 -5.04 25.38
C LYS A 132 1.93 -5.48 24.05
N PRO A 133 1.43 -6.57 23.45
CA PRO A 133 1.87 -7.05 22.13
C PRO A 133 1.66 -6.02 21.02
N ILE A 134 2.59 -5.99 20.07
CA ILE A 134 2.58 -5.10 18.90
C ILE A 134 2.91 -5.92 17.67
N VAL A 135 1.94 -6.04 16.76
CA VAL A 135 2.04 -6.87 15.57
C VAL A 135 1.86 -6.03 14.32
N PHE A 136 2.79 -6.16 13.39
CA PHE A 136 2.72 -5.58 12.05
C PHE A 136 2.51 -6.69 11.02
N THR A 137 1.60 -6.48 10.05
CA THR A 137 1.38 -7.40 8.93
C THR A 137 1.55 -6.69 7.60
N GLY A 138 2.01 -7.39 6.58
CA GLY A 138 2.03 -6.90 5.19
C GLY A 138 2.69 -5.52 4.98
N GLN A 139 3.72 -5.16 5.75
CA GLN A 139 4.30 -3.81 5.71
C GLN A 139 5.27 -3.63 4.54
N GLN A 140 5.14 -2.49 3.84
CA GLN A 140 6.28 -1.89 3.15
C GLN A 140 7.03 -1.01 4.12
N ILE A 141 8.34 -1.17 4.16
CA ILE A 141 9.25 -0.38 4.98
C ILE A 141 10.20 0.38 4.05
N GLY A 142 10.24 1.71 4.17
CA GLY A 142 11.03 2.58 3.30
C GLY A 142 10.28 3.00 2.02
N PRO A 143 10.99 3.70 1.10
CA PRO A 143 12.37 4.15 1.25
C PRO A 143 12.54 5.25 2.29
N PHE A 144 13.77 5.43 2.77
CA PHE A 144 14.14 6.49 3.71
C PHE A 144 15.33 7.30 3.21
N GLU A 145 15.12 8.58 2.96
CA GLU A 145 16.16 9.59 2.76
C GLU A 145 16.53 10.23 4.11
N SER A 146 15.54 10.39 4.99
CA SER A 146 15.68 10.99 6.31
C SER A 146 16.27 10.01 7.32
N ARG A 147 17.41 10.36 7.91
CA ARG A 147 17.99 9.63 9.05
C ARG A 147 17.03 9.59 10.25
N HIS A 148 16.22 10.64 10.42
CA HIS A 148 15.25 10.70 11.50
C HIS A 148 14.15 9.65 11.34
N SER A 149 13.51 9.57 10.17
CA SER A 149 12.47 8.56 9.89
C SER A 149 13.02 7.15 10.02
N ARG A 150 14.25 6.92 9.54
CA ARG A 150 14.95 5.65 9.69
C ARG A 150 15.16 5.29 11.17
N HIS A 151 15.63 6.26 11.99
CA HIS A 151 15.82 6.07 13.42
C HIS A 151 14.50 5.81 14.17
N LEU A 152 13.46 6.57 13.84
CA LEU A 152 12.13 6.40 14.42
C LEU A 152 11.55 5.03 14.08
N THR A 153 11.69 4.59 12.84
CA THR A 153 11.30 3.24 12.39
C THR A 153 12.07 2.17 13.15
N ALA A 154 13.39 2.33 13.31
CA ALA A 154 14.19 1.37 14.07
C ALA A 154 13.70 1.23 15.52
N LYS A 155 13.37 2.35 16.20
CA LYS A 155 12.79 2.30 17.55
C LYS A 155 11.43 1.60 17.58
N THR A 156 10.64 1.78 16.53
CA THR A 156 9.31 1.17 16.39
C THR A 156 9.42 -0.35 16.18
N LEU A 157 10.29 -0.79 15.27
CA LEU A 157 10.44 -2.20 14.93
C LEU A 157 11.11 -3.02 16.04
N ARG A 158 12.03 -2.43 16.81
CA ARG A 158 12.72 -3.14 17.93
C ARG A 158 11.80 -3.53 19.06
N VAL A 159 10.69 -2.84 19.26
CA VAL A 159 9.72 -3.14 20.32
C VAL A 159 8.53 -3.94 19.80
N ALA A 160 8.42 -4.14 18.49
CA ALA A 160 7.39 -4.96 17.91
C ALA A 160 7.57 -6.44 18.32
N THR A 161 6.44 -7.08 18.65
CA THR A 161 6.39 -8.52 18.94
C THR A 161 6.59 -9.34 17.68
N TYR A 162 6.04 -8.86 16.55
CA TYR A 162 6.16 -9.49 15.24
C TYR A 162 6.04 -8.46 14.11
N VAL A 163 6.79 -8.65 13.03
CA VAL A 163 6.80 -7.80 11.83
C VAL A 163 6.70 -8.65 10.57
N GLY A 164 5.53 -8.69 9.97
CA GLY A 164 5.32 -9.25 8.63
C GLY A 164 5.57 -8.20 7.54
N VAL A 165 6.47 -8.48 6.60
CA VAL A 165 6.75 -7.62 5.46
C VAL A 165 6.15 -8.19 4.18
N ARG A 166 5.78 -7.31 3.25
CA ARG A 166 5.04 -7.73 2.05
C ARG A 166 5.90 -8.06 0.85
N GLU A 167 7.16 -7.65 0.83
CA GLU A 167 8.04 -7.85 -0.32
C GLU A 167 9.45 -8.24 0.11
N PRO A 168 10.14 -9.09 -0.68
CA PRO A 168 11.41 -9.70 -0.30
C PRO A 168 12.62 -8.79 -0.49
N THR A 169 12.44 -7.60 -1.06
CA THR A 169 13.51 -6.66 -1.38
C THR A 169 13.80 -5.72 -0.21
N ALA A 170 13.60 -4.42 -0.40
CA ALA A 170 13.97 -3.39 0.56
C ALA A 170 13.28 -3.54 1.92
N SER A 171 12.00 -3.95 1.99
CA SER A 171 11.29 -4.04 3.26
C SER A 171 11.83 -5.13 4.17
N LEU A 172 12.18 -6.29 3.60
CA LEU A 172 12.78 -7.38 4.37
C LEU A 172 14.17 -6.98 4.88
N ASP A 173 14.95 -6.30 4.05
CA ASP A 173 16.27 -5.80 4.43
C ASP A 173 16.18 -4.69 5.50
N TYR A 174 15.22 -3.78 5.38
CA TYR A 174 14.97 -2.77 6.42
C TYR A 174 14.49 -3.40 7.73
N ALA A 175 13.59 -4.38 7.71
CA ALA A 175 13.18 -5.07 8.93
C ALA A 175 14.38 -5.67 9.67
N ARG A 176 15.28 -6.32 8.94
CA ARG A 176 16.53 -6.88 9.45
C ARG A 176 17.48 -5.80 9.99
N THR A 177 17.84 -4.82 9.16
CA THR A 177 18.90 -3.83 9.47
C THR A 177 18.46 -2.80 10.51
N LEU A 178 17.15 -2.53 10.64
CA LEU A 178 16.62 -1.64 11.67
C LEU A 178 16.31 -2.35 12.98
N GLY A 179 16.53 -3.67 13.04
CA GLY A 179 16.56 -4.44 14.27
C GLY A 179 15.19 -4.94 14.74
N ALA A 180 14.28 -5.27 13.82
CA ALA A 180 13.12 -6.08 14.16
C ALA A 180 13.58 -7.44 14.73
N ARG A 181 13.03 -7.83 15.89
CA ARG A 181 13.46 -9.06 16.58
C ARG A 181 12.88 -10.30 15.91
N ARG A 182 11.66 -10.23 15.45
CA ARG A 182 10.92 -11.30 14.77
C ARG A 182 10.28 -10.72 13.54
N TYR A 183 10.72 -11.13 12.37
CA TYR A 183 10.24 -10.65 11.10
C TYR A 183 10.30 -11.75 10.05
N GLU A 184 9.38 -11.71 9.11
CA GLU A 184 9.41 -12.61 7.96
C GLU A 184 8.69 -11.99 6.75
N LEU A 185 8.97 -12.57 5.57
CA LEU A 185 8.22 -12.28 4.35
C LEU A 185 6.88 -13.01 4.42
N MET A 186 5.79 -12.27 4.63
CA MET A 186 4.44 -12.86 4.69
C MET A 186 3.61 -12.56 3.43
N GLY A 187 4.04 -11.63 2.61
CA GLY A 187 3.24 -11.08 1.51
C GLY A 187 2.30 -9.97 1.97
N ASP A 188 1.52 -9.46 1.04
CA ASP A 188 0.50 -8.45 1.31
C ASP A 188 -0.75 -9.07 1.93
N ASP A 189 -1.43 -8.34 2.82
CA ASP A 189 -2.66 -8.83 3.47
C ASP A 189 -3.78 -9.13 2.46
N SER A 190 -3.69 -8.58 1.24
CA SER A 190 -4.61 -8.92 0.16
C SER A 190 -4.52 -10.38 -0.32
N CYS A 191 -3.44 -11.10 0.00
CA CYS A 191 -3.32 -12.52 -0.33
C CYS A 191 -4.41 -13.37 0.33
N GLY A 192 -4.79 -13.06 1.58
CA GLY A 192 -5.85 -13.75 2.32
C GLY A 192 -7.26 -13.18 2.11
N PHE A 193 -7.40 -12.15 1.30
CA PHE A 193 -8.65 -11.43 1.12
C PHE A 193 -9.58 -12.13 0.12
N SER A 194 -10.80 -12.45 0.54
CA SER A 194 -11.78 -13.12 -0.34
C SER A 194 -12.29 -12.22 -1.47
N VAL A 195 -12.83 -12.82 -2.52
CA VAL A 195 -13.43 -12.14 -3.67
C VAL A 195 -14.94 -12.30 -3.70
N ASP A 196 -15.64 -11.35 -4.34
CA ASP A 196 -17.04 -11.46 -4.72
C ASP A 196 -17.16 -11.47 -6.26
N LEU A 197 -16.99 -12.66 -6.84
CA LEU A 197 -17.06 -12.84 -8.30
C LEU A 197 -18.47 -12.62 -8.84
N LYS A 198 -19.50 -12.90 -8.06
CA LYS A 198 -20.90 -12.72 -8.48
C LYS A 198 -21.25 -11.25 -8.65
N ASP A 199 -20.94 -10.43 -7.65
CA ASP A 199 -21.15 -8.97 -7.73
C ASP A 199 -20.25 -8.36 -8.81
N ALA A 200 -18.99 -8.79 -8.90
CA ALA A 200 -18.07 -8.34 -9.94
C ALA A 200 -18.62 -8.61 -11.37
N ALA A 201 -19.08 -9.83 -11.65
CA ALA A 201 -19.65 -10.18 -12.95
C ALA A 201 -20.92 -9.38 -13.28
N GLN A 202 -21.78 -9.13 -12.29
CA GLN A 202 -22.98 -8.28 -12.49
C GLN A 202 -22.62 -6.86 -12.88
N ARG A 203 -21.59 -6.27 -12.27
CA ARG A 203 -21.13 -4.90 -12.58
C ARG A 203 -20.47 -4.81 -13.95
N LEU A 204 -19.73 -5.84 -14.37
CA LEU A 204 -19.19 -5.93 -15.72
C LEU A 204 -20.33 -6.02 -16.74
N LYS A 205 -21.32 -6.88 -16.53
CA LYS A 205 -22.47 -7.02 -17.41
C LYS A 205 -23.26 -5.71 -17.60
N LYS A 206 -23.43 -4.91 -16.55
CA LYS A 206 -24.07 -3.58 -16.66
C LYS A 206 -23.32 -2.64 -17.61
N ARG A 207 -22.03 -2.88 -17.85
CA ARG A 207 -21.16 -2.11 -18.75
C ARG A 207 -20.95 -2.77 -20.11
N GLY A 208 -21.65 -3.86 -20.37
CA GLY A 208 -21.48 -4.64 -21.61
C GLY A 208 -20.15 -5.40 -21.67
N LEU A 209 -19.53 -5.66 -20.51
CA LEU A 209 -18.26 -6.36 -20.42
C LEU A 209 -18.44 -7.82 -19.97
N GLU A 210 -17.61 -8.71 -20.50
CA GLU A 210 -17.51 -10.12 -20.13
C GLU A 210 -16.12 -10.45 -19.58
N ALA A 211 -16.03 -11.56 -18.86
CA ALA A 211 -14.76 -12.04 -18.34
C ALA A 211 -13.76 -12.32 -19.46
N GLY A 212 -12.53 -11.81 -19.31
CA GLY A 212 -11.47 -11.94 -20.30
C GLY A 212 -11.58 -11.00 -21.51
N GLN A 213 -12.68 -10.23 -21.63
CA GLN A 213 -12.93 -9.33 -22.75
C GLN A 213 -12.68 -7.85 -22.43
N PHE A 214 -11.87 -7.58 -21.44
CA PHE A 214 -11.40 -6.24 -21.08
C PHE A 214 -10.05 -6.33 -20.37
N PHE A 215 -9.27 -5.26 -20.39
CA PHE A 215 -8.15 -5.14 -19.49
C PHE A 215 -8.41 -4.06 -18.42
N ALA A 216 -7.88 -4.29 -17.23
CA ALA A 216 -8.05 -3.36 -16.11
C ALA A 216 -6.96 -2.30 -16.12
N VAL A 217 -7.32 -1.05 -15.82
CA VAL A 217 -6.40 0.09 -15.72
C VAL A 217 -6.58 0.81 -14.39
N ASN A 218 -5.48 1.27 -13.79
CA ASN A 218 -5.54 2.19 -12.67
C ASN A 218 -4.64 3.40 -12.92
N VAL A 219 -5.24 4.56 -12.79
CA VAL A 219 -4.55 5.85 -12.88
C VAL A 219 -4.73 6.59 -11.57
N ARG A 220 -3.64 7.00 -10.98
CA ARG A 220 -3.66 7.82 -9.77
C ARG A 220 -2.87 9.09 -9.96
N VAL A 221 -3.55 10.21 -9.82
CA VAL A 221 -2.95 11.53 -9.76
C VAL A 221 -2.80 11.94 -8.30
N GLY A 222 -1.64 11.68 -7.69
CA GLY A 222 -1.38 11.99 -6.27
C GLY A 222 -0.55 13.26 -6.06
N ASP A 223 -0.66 13.91 -4.88
CA ASP A 223 0.10 15.14 -4.52
C ASP A 223 1.62 15.00 -4.53
N TYR A 224 2.12 13.81 -4.62
CA TYR A 224 3.54 13.47 -4.62
C TYR A 224 4.07 13.16 -6.03
N ALA A 225 3.24 13.25 -7.06
CA ALA A 225 3.67 13.21 -8.44
C ALA A 225 3.92 14.65 -8.90
N ALA A 226 5.17 15.02 -9.14
CA ALA A 226 5.55 16.40 -9.45
C ALA A 226 5.01 16.89 -10.82
N GLU A 227 4.60 15.97 -11.69
CA GLU A 227 4.22 16.25 -13.08
C GLU A 227 2.91 15.53 -13.47
N HIS A 228 1.81 15.87 -12.80
CA HIS A 228 0.52 15.20 -12.95
C HIS A 228 0.01 15.08 -14.39
N ALA A 229 0.08 16.17 -15.18
CA ALA A 229 -0.42 16.19 -16.54
C ALA A 229 0.43 15.29 -17.47
N THR A 230 1.75 15.34 -17.34
CA THR A 230 2.68 14.53 -18.14
C THR A 230 2.48 13.04 -17.86
N HIS A 231 2.29 12.65 -16.61
CA HIS A 231 2.03 11.25 -16.23
C HIS A 231 0.71 10.75 -16.81
N LEU A 232 -0.38 11.55 -16.71
CA LEU A 232 -1.66 11.18 -17.27
C LEU A 232 -1.58 10.99 -18.78
N ASN A 233 -0.91 11.90 -19.50
CA ASN A 233 -0.76 11.82 -20.96
C ASN A 233 0.00 10.55 -21.38
N ARG A 234 1.11 10.21 -20.74
CA ARG A 234 1.87 8.99 -21.03
C ARG A 234 1.05 7.72 -20.77
N ILE A 235 0.27 7.70 -19.69
CA ILE A 235 -0.63 6.58 -19.42
C ILE A 235 -1.77 6.54 -20.46
N ALA A 236 -2.27 7.68 -20.90
CA ALA A 236 -3.29 7.75 -21.93
C ALA A 236 -2.78 7.22 -23.28
N GLU A 237 -1.57 7.60 -23.68
CA GLU A 237 -0.91 7.08 -24.88
C GLU A 237 -0.74 5.55 -24.78
N LEU A 238 -0.23 5.05 -23.66
CA LEU A 238 -0.08 3.61 -23.43
C LEU A 238 -1.43 2.86 -23.50
N VAL A 239 -2.48 3.40 -22.86
CA VAL A 239 -3.82 2.78 -22.86
C VAL A 239 -4.45 2.83 -24.25
N GLY A 240 -4.27 3.92 -25.01
CA GLY A 240 -4.72 4.01 -26.41
C GLY A 240 -4.07 2.91 -27.26
N MET A 241 -2.74 2.78 -27.20
CA MET A 241 -2.01 1.74 -27.91
C MET A 241 -2.39 0.32 -27.49
N LEU A 242 -2.67 0.10 -26.22
CA LEU A 242 -3.14 -1.20 -25.73
C LEU A 242 -4.54 -1.53 -26.25
N THR A 243 -5.47 -0.56 -26.30
CA THR A 243 -6.80 -0.77 -26.88
C THR A 243 -6.72 -1.10 -28.36
N GLU A 244 -5.89 -0.41 -29.13
CA GLU A 244 -5.65 -0.70 -30.56
C GLU A 244 -5.01 -2.07 -30.76
N ARG A 245 -3.98 -2.40 -29.99
CA ARG A 245 -3.21 -3.65 -30.12
C ARG A 245 -4.02 -4.90 -29.75
N THR A 246 -4.83 -4.79 -28.69
CA THR A 246 -5.58 -5.94 -28.17
C THR A 246 -6.99 -6.06 -28.71
N GLY A 247 -7.57 -4.98 -29.22
CA GLY A 247 -8.98 -4.88 -29.55
C GLY A 247 -9.92 -4.89 -28.34
N LEU A 248 -9.36 -4.85 -27.11
CA LEU A 248 -10.14 -4.92 -25.88
C LEU A 248 -10.39 -3.51 -25.29
N PRO A 249 -11.57 -3.28 -24.72
CA PRO A 249 -11.82 -2.05 -23.96
C PRO A 249 -11.02 -2.03 -22.65
N ALA A 250 -10.64 -0.83 -22.22
CA ALA A 250 -10.02 -0.59 -20.93
C ALA A 250 -11.10 -0.31 -19.88
N LEU A 251 -11.03 -0.97 -18.71
CA LEU A 251 -11.85 -0.66 -17.55
C LEU A 251 -10.99 -0.03 -16.46
N VAL A 252 -11.25 1.25 -16.16
CA VAL A 252 -10.63 1.89 -15.00
C VAL A 252 -11.22 1.31 -13.72
N VAL A 253 -10.37 0.66 -12.93
CA VAL A 253 -10.76 0.05 -11.65
C VAL A 253 -10.17 0.88 -10.49
N PRO A 254 -11.02 1.59 -9.73
CA PRO A 254 -10.54 2.44 -8.65
C PRO A 254 -10.17 1.63 -7.41
N VAL A 255 -9.13 2.08 -6.73
CA VAL A 255 -8.72 1.63 -5.39
C VAL A 255 -8.92 2.72 -4.36
N ALA A 256 -8.74 4.00 -4.75
CA ALA A 256 -9.04 5.15 -3.93
C ALA A 256 -10.33 5.82 -4.41
N LEU A 257 -11.36 5.84 -3.55
CA LEU A 257 -12.71 6.27 -3.92
C LEU A 257 -13.06 7.70 -3.44
N GLY A 258 -12.29 8.30 -2.53
CA GLY A 258 -12.69 9.53 -1.86
C GLY A 258 -11.92 10.79 -2.26
N GLY A 259 -12.64 11.95 -2.27
CA GLY A 259 -12.07 13.29 -2.43
C GLY A 259 -11.68 13.65 -3.86
N GLN A 260 -11.06 14.83 -4.02
CA GLN A 260 -10.62 15.37 -5.32
C GLN A 260 -9.54 14.54 -6.02
N LYS A 261 -8.97 13.54 -5.34
CA LYS A 261 -7.90 12.64 -5.83
C LYS A 261 -8.37 11.21 -5.98
N SER A 262 -9.65 11.04 -6.16
CA SER A 262 -10.26 9.74 -6.45
C SER A 262 -9.73 9.17 -7.75
N ASP A 263 -9.45 7.86 -7.77
CA ASP A 263 -9.08 7.14 -8.99
C ASP A 263 -10.23 7.22 -10.03
N ILE A 264 -11.48 7.46 -9.61
CA ILE A 264 -12.63 7.68 -10.50
C ILE A 264 -12.46 8.96 -11.30
N ILE A 265 -12.07 10.09 -10.65
CA ILE A 265 -11.83 11.37 -11.35
C ILE A 265 -10.68 11.22 -12.34
N SER A 266 -9.60 10.58 -11.94
CA SER A 266 -8.49 10.27 -12.84
C SER A 266 -8.92 9.37 -14.00
N GLY A 267 -9.84 8.43 -13.75
CA GLY A 267 -10.44 7.56 -14.76
C GLY A 267 -11.25 8.31 -15.81
N TYR A 268 -12.08 9.26 -15.39
CA TYR A 268 -12.80 10.11 -16.34
C TYR A 268 -11.86 11.03 -17.14
N SER A 269 -10.77 11.50 -16.54
CA SER A 269 -9.74 12.25 -17.25
C SER A 269 -9.04 11.37 -18.31
N LEU A 270 -8.76 10.11 -17.98
CA LEU A 270 -8.22 9.13 -18.93
C LEU A 270 -9.20 8.86 -20.08
N ARG A 271 -10.49 8.63 -19.77
CA ARG A 271 -11.53 8.44 -20.78
C ARG A 271 -11.63 9.63 -21.73
N LYS A 272 -11.56 10.85 -21.20
CA LYS A 272 -11.57 12.07 -22.03
C LYS A 272 -10.36 12.12 -22.99
N ALA A 273 -9.21 11.62 -22.58
CA ALA A 273 -7.99 11.64 -23.39
C ALA A 273 -7.94 10.53 -24.44
N VAL A 274 -8.44 9.33 -24.13
CA VAL A 274 -8.34 8.13 -25.01
C VAL A 274 -9.62 7.91 -25.82
N GLY A 275 -10.81 8.21 -25.26
CA GLY A 275 -12.09 8.00 -25.93
C GLY A 275 -12.99 6.95 -25.29
N ASP A 276 -14.04 6.56 -26.02
CA ASP A 276 -15.11 5.69 -25.50
C ASP A 276 -14.73 4.23 -25.25
N HIS A 277 -13.57 3.80 -25.72
CA HIS A 277 -13.00 2.48 -25.38
C HIS A 277 -12.54 2.39 -23.92
N VAL A 278 -12.54 3.50 -23.18
CA VAL A 278 -12.23 3.53 -21.75
C VAL A 278 -13.53 3.66 -20.95
N LEU A 279 -13.82 2.65 -20.15
CA LEU A 279 -14.94 2.60 -19.21
C LEU A 279 -14.44 2.86 -17.78
N VAL A 280 -15.30 3.35 -16.90
CA VAL A 280 -14.97 3.61 -15.50
C VAL A 280 -15.87 2.78 -14.59
N LEU A 281 -15.29 2.09 -13.62
CA LEU A 281 -16.02 1.41 -12.57
C LEU A 281 -16.30 2.41 -11.44
N ASP A 282 -17.43 3.09 -11.51
CA ASP A 282 -17.79 4.24 -10.69
C ASP A 282 -18.98 4.00 -9.75
N ASP A 283 -19.34 2.74 -9.53
CA ASP A 283 -20.43 2.38 -8.61
C ASP A 283 -20.15 2.89 -7.18
N GLU A 284 -21.15 3.51 -6.55
CA GLU A 284 -21.03 4.12 -5.22
C GLU A 284 -20.79 3.09 -4.09
N ASP A 285 -21.24 1.85 -4.28
CA ASP A 285 -21.23 0.78 -3.29
C ASP A 285 -20.12 -0.26 -3.51
N LEU A 286 -19.05 0.11 -4.22
CA LEU A 286 -17.90 -0.77 -4.42
C LEU A 286 -17.28 -1.22 -3.10
N THR A 287 -17.05 -2.53 -2.98
CA THR A 287 -16.29 -3.13 -1.89
C THR A 287 -14.93 -3.60 -2.38
N ALA A 288 -13.97 -3.78 -1.47
CA ALA A 288 -12.68 -4.35 -1.84
C ALA A 288 -12.82 -5.77 -2.42
N LYS A 289 -13.80 -6.56 -1.96
CA LYS A 289 -14.10 -7.90 -2.49
C LYS A 289 -14.59 -7.84 -3.93
N THR A 290 -15.47 -6.89 -4.24
CA THR A 290 -15.96 -6.63 -5.59
C THR A 290 -14.84 -6.18 -6.50
N VAL A 291 -14.05 -5.18 -6.08
CA VAL A 291 -12.92 -4.66 -6.86
C VAL A 291 -11.91 -5.78 -7.15
N LYS A 292 -11.53 -6.58 -6.13
CA LYS A 292 -10.66 -7.73 -6.32
C LYS A 292 -11.30 -8.75 -7.28
N GLY A 293 -12.61 -8.99 -7.19
CA GLY A 293 -13.36 -9.87 -8.09
C GLY A 293 -13.29 -9.39 -9.55
N VAL A 294 -13.50 -8.10 -9.80
CA VAL A 294 -13.36 -7.49 -11.14
C VAL A 294 -11.95 -7.71 -11.70
N MET A 295 -10.92 -7.53 -10.88
CA MET A 295 -9.54 -7.77 -11.29
C MET A 295 -9.30 -9.23 -11.72
N GLY A 296 -9.93 -10.21 -11.05
CA GLY A 296 -9.85 -11.62 -11.38
C GLY A 296 -10.55 -12.01 -12.69
N LEU A 297 -11.41 -11.16 -13.22
CA LEU A 297 -12.12 -11.36 -14.48
C LEU A 297 -11.48 -10.61 -15.66
N ALA A 298 -10.41 -9.85 -15.45
CA ALA A 298 -9.73 -9.11 -16.52
C ALA A 298 -8.83 -10.01 -17.36
N HIS A 299 -8.62 -9.63 -18.62
CA HIS A 299 -7.60 -10.23 -19.49
C HIS A 299 -6.20 -10.01 -18.94
N GLY A 300 -5.93 -8.82 -18.45
CA GLY A 300 -4.69 -8.40 -17.83
C GLY A 300 -4.90 -7.06 -17.13
N ALA A 301 -3.87 -6.56 -16.46
CA ALA A 301 -3.96 -5.30 -15.73
C ALA A 301 -2.70 -4.45 -15.90
N VAL A 302 -2.86 -3.11 -15.91
CA VAL A 302 -1.75 -2.16 -15.93
C VAL A 302 -2.12 -0.93 -15.09
N GLY A 303 -1.27 -0.52 -14.15
CA GLY A 303 -1.61 0.63 -13.31
C GLY A 303 -0.57 1.02 -12.27
N VAL A 304 -0.83 2.12 -11.60
CA VAL A 304 0.09 2.78 -10.67
C VAL A 304 -0.11 2.30 -9.22
N SER A 305 -1.32 1.87 -8.86
CA SER A 305 -1.62 1.48 -7.49
C SER A 305 -1.12 0.07 -7.16
N TYR A 306 -0.35 -0.05 -6.08
CA TYR A 306 0.13 -1.33 -5.58
C TYR A 306 -1.01 -2.34 -5.36
N HIS A 307 -2.09 -1.94 -4.64
CA HIS A 307 -3.20 -2.85 -4.36
C HIS A 307 -4.02 -3.18 -5.61
N PHE A 308 -4.06 -2.31 -6.61
CA PHE A 308 -4.63 -2.64 -7.91
C PHE A 308 -3.88 -3.83 -8.54
N CYS A 309 -2.55 -3.74 -8.62
CA CYS A 309 -1.73 -4.81 -9.19
C CYS A 309 -1.81 -6.09 -8.34
N THR A 310 -1.72 -6.01 -7.02
CA THR A 310 -1.77 -7.20 -6.16
C THR A 310 -3.15 -7.88 -6.18
N PHE A 311 -4.24 -7.16 -6.34
CA PHE A 311 -5.58 -7.76 -6.50
C PHE A 311 -5.67 -8.62 -7.76
N ALA A 312 -5.05 -8.24 -8.87
CA ALA A 312 -4.95 -9.06 -10.05
C ALA A 312 -4.02 -10.28 -9.83
N LEU A 313 -2.80 -10.01 -9.39
CA LEU A 313 -1.76 -11.03 -9.20
C LEU A 313 -2.16 -12.12 -8.20
N THR A 314 -2.88 -11.76 -7.12
CA THR A 314 -3.43 -12.73 -6.14
C THR A 314 -4.52 -13.63 -6.72
N GLN A 315 -4.91 -13.44 -7.96
CA GLN A 315 -5.85 -14.29 -8.70
C GLN A 315 -5.24 -14.90 -9.96
N GLY A 316 -3.91 -14.76 -10.12
CA GLY A 316 -3.20 -15.31 -11.28
C GLY A 316 -3.34 -14.47 -12.56
N ILE A 317 -3.90 -13.24 -12.46
CA ILE A 317 -4.01 -12.32 -13.60
C ILE A 317 -2.72 -11.50 -13.69
N PRO A 318 -2.03 -11.49 -14.86
CA PRO A 318 -0.84 -10.69 -15.05
C PRO A 318 -1.13 -9.19 -14.89
N ALA A 319 -0.36 -8.50 -14.04
CA ALA A 319 -0.52 -7.09 -13.80
C ALA A 319 0.83 -6.38 -13.82
N VAL A 320 0.96 -5.35 -14.67
CA VAL A 320 2.16 -4.53 -14.77
C VAL A 320 1.99 -3.27 -13.92
N CYS A 321 2.88 -3.10 -12.93
CA CYS A 321 2.92 -1.94 -12.06
C CYS A 321 3.76 -0.83 -12.69
N ILE A 322 3.10 0.25 -13.11
CA ILE A 322 3.79 1.45 -13.61
C ILE A 322 4.18 2.31 -12.41
N HIS A 323 5.39 2.83 -12.42
CA HIS A 323 5.86 3.62 -11.29
C HIS A 323 6.82 4.75 -11.68
N ASP A 324 6.88 5.77 -10.80
CA ASP A 324 7.83 6.88 -10.85
C ASP A 324 8.29 7.24 -9.44
N GLY A 325 9.57 7.62 -9.32
CA GLY A 325 10.21 7.98 -8.07
C GLY A 325 10.46 6.80 -7.12
N ALA A 326 11.27 7.04 -6.10
CA ALA A 326 11.79 5.99 -5.21
C ALA A 326 10.70 5.22 -4.45
N TYR A 327 9.64 5.91 -3.99
CA TYR A 327 8.56 5.27 -3.23
C TYR A 327 7.74 4.29 -4.08
N TYR A 328 7.38 4.68 -5.30
CA TYR A 328 6.64 3.80 -6.21
C TYR A 328 7.55 2.77 -6.88
N GLY A 329 8.82 3.12 -7.13
CA GLY A 329 9.83 2.18 -7.61
C GLY A 329 10.01 1.00 -6.67
N GLN A 330 10.14 1.24 -5.36
CA GLN A 330 10.19 0.15 -4.38
C GLN A 330 8.94 -0.75 -4.44
N LYS A 331 7.76 -0.19 -4.70
CA LYS A 331 6.52 -0.97 -4.86
C LYS A 331 6.55 -1.86 -6.10
N GLY A 332 6.95 -1.31 -7.25
CA GLY A 332 7.09 -2.05 -8.50
C GLY A 332 8.12 -3.17 -8.37
N ASP A 333 9.31 -2.84 -7.90
CA ASP A 333 10.39 -3.81 -7.67
C ASP A 333 9.97 -4.91 -6.68
N GLY A 334 9.23 -4.54 -5.64
CA GLY A 334 8.67 -5.47 -4.66
C GLY A 334 7.64 -6.43 -5.27
N ILE A 335 6.77 -5.93 -6.17
CA ILE A 335 5.84 -6.76 -6.94
C ILE A 335 6.62 -7.73 -7.82
N ALA A 336 7.55 -7.23 -8.63
CA ALA A 336 8.34 -8.06 -9.53
C ALA A 336 9.08 -9.18 -8.78
N ALA A 337 9.72 -8.85 -7.67
CA ALA A 337 10.46 -9.82 -6.86
C ALA A 337 9.55 -10.82 -6.15
N PHE A 338 8.42 -10.40 -5.60
CA PHE A 338 7.49 -11.30 -4.91
C PHE A 338 6.79 -12.26 -5.87
N TRP A 339 6.40 -11.79 -7.05
CA TRP A 339 5.70 -12.59 -8.05
C TRP A 339 6.61 -13.32 -9.04
N GLY A 340 7.92 -12.99 -9.03
CA GLY A 340 8.95 -13.75 -9.73
C GLY A 340 9.16 -13.39 -11.21
N ASP A 341 8.69 -12.21 -11.67
CA ASP A 341 8.92 -11.74 -13.03
C ASP A 341 9.20 -10.22 -13.05
N SER A 342 10.37 -9.83 -13.56
CA SER A 342 10.80 -8.43 -13.64
C SER A 342 9.94 -7.57 -14.57
N ARG A 343 9.26 -8.16 -15.53
CA ARG A 343 8.36 -7.48 -16.48
C ARG A 343 7.08 -6.93 -15.80
N LEU A 344 6.79 -7.36 -14.57
CA LEU A 344 5.66 -6.85 -13.79
C LEU A 344 5.91 -5.46 -13.18
N SER A 345 7.10 -4.88 -13.37
CA SER A 345 7.50 -3.56 -12.89
C SER A 345 8.00 -2.71 -14.05
N LEU A 346 7.34 -1.58 -14.31
CA LEU A 346 7.62 -0.71 -15.46
C LEU A 346 7.85 0.74 -15.02
N PRO A 347 9.08 1.26 -15.10
CA PRO A 347 9.35 2.66 -14.81
C PRO A 347 8.69 3.58 -15.84
N LEU A 348 7.99 4.62 -15.36
CA LEU A 348 7.34 5.62 -16.22
C LEU A 348 8.31 6.64 -16.84
N PRO A 349 9.39 7.10 -16.15
CA PRO A 349 10.37 8.00 -16.74
C PRO A 349 11.04 7.37 -17.96
N GLY A 350 11.06 8.11 -19.08
CA GLY A 350 11.60 7.61 -20.33
C GLY A 350 10.75 6.56 -21.04
N LEU A 351 9.50 6.34 -20.60
CA LEU A 351 8.60 5.38 -21.20
C LEU A 351 8.32 5.75 -22.66
N ASP A 352 8.71 4.88 -23.58
CA ASP A 352 8.18 4.83 -24.93
C ASP A 352 6.86 4.07 -24.89
N ALA A 353 5.75 4.72 -25.27
CA ALA A 353 4.43 4.12 -25.14
C ALA A 353 4.24 2.91 -26.09
N SER A 354 4.89 2.90 -27.25
CA SER A 354 4.85 1.77 -28.18
C SER A 354 5.57 0.55 -27.60
N ALA A 355 6.83 0.71 -27.18
CA ALA A 355 7.60 -0.36 -26.55
C ALA A 355 6.95 -0.86 -25.26
N ALA A 356 6.37 0.05 -24.45
CA ALA A 356 5.64 -0.32 -23.25
C ALA A 356 4.37 -1.11 -23.57
N SER A 357 3.61 -0.73 -24.60
CA SER A 357 2.41 -1.48 -25.01
C SER A 357 2.75 -2.89 -25.50
N GLU A 358 3.87 -3.04 -26.21
CA GLU A 358 4.38 -4.36 -26.63
C GLU A 358 4.76 -5.23 -25.44
N LEU A 359 5.51 -4.66 -24.48
CA LEU A 359 5.89 -5.37 -23.27
C LEU A 359 4.65 -5.83 -22.50
N VAL A 360 3.69 -4.91 -22.24
CA VAL A 360 2.48 -5.21 -21.47
C VAL A 360 1.63 -6.28 -22.16
N ASP A 361 1.42 -6.18 -23.47
CA ASP A 361 0.68 -7.17 -24.25
C ASP A 361 1.39 -8.54 -24.24
N SER A 362 2.71 -8.56 -24.37
CA SER A 362 3.50 -9.79 -24.29
C SER A 362 3.39 -10.46 -22.93
N VAL A 363 3.38 -9.68 -21.85
CA VAL A 363 3.17 -10.17 -20.47
C VAL A 363 1.77 -10.77 -20.31
N TRP A 364 0.74 -10.13 -20.86
CA TRP A 364 -0.63 -10.64 -20.78
C TRP A 364 -0.85 -11.90 -21.60
N LYS A 365 -0.17 -12.07 -22.74
CA LYS A 365 -0.26 -13.24 -23.62
C LYS A 365 0.64 -14.41 -23.18
N ASP A 366 1.54 -14.20 -22.23
CA ASP A 366 2.46 -15.23 -21.77
C ASP A 366 1.72 -16.30 -20.95
N ALA A 367 1.38 -17.43 -21.59
CA ALA A 367 0.69 -18.54 -20.96
C ALA A 367 1.52 -19.19 -19.83
N SER A 368 2.85 -19.21 -19.96
CA SER A 368 3.74 -19.76 -18.94
C SER A 368 3.73 -18.89 -17.67
N LEU A 369 3.74 -17.57 -17.85
CA LEU A 369 3.61 -16.63 -16.74
C LEU A 369 2.25 -16.76 -16.04
N ARG A 370 1.14 -16.90 -16.79
CA ARG A 370 -0.20 -17.11 -16.19
C ARG A 370 -0.25 -18.37 -15.33
N VAL A 371 0.34 -19.47 -15.78
CA VAL A 371 0.45 -20.70 -15.00
C VAL A 371 1.28 -20.46 -13.73
N ALA A 372 2.43 -19.80 -13.86
CA ALA A 372 3.31 -19.49 -12.74
C ALA A 372 2.62 -18.57 -11.72
N LEU A 373 1.93 -17.52 -12.16
CA LEU A 373 1.17 -16.61 -11.30
C LEU A 373 0.02 -17.31 -10.60
N SER A 374 -0.72 -18.18 -11.29
CA SER A 374 -1.81 -18.97 -10.70
C SER A 374 -1.31 -19.93 -9.63
N LYS A 375 -0.14 -20.54 -9.82
CA LYS A 375 0.54 -21.34 -8.78
C LYS A 375 0.95 -20.46 -7.61
N ARG A 376 1.67 -19.36 -7.91
CA ARG A 376 2.19 -18.44 -6.88
C ARG A 376 1.09 -17.80 -6.04
N SER A 377 -0.06 -17.48 -6.64
CA SER A 377 -1.20 -16.90 -5.90
C SER A 377 -1.76 -17.87 -4.86
N ARG A 378 -1.89 -19.16 -5.19
CA ARG A 378 -2.30 -20.20 -4.24
C ARG A 378 -1.27 -20.40 -3.12
N GLU A 379 0.01 -20.45 -3.48
CA GLU A 379 1.10 -20.55 -2.50
C GLU A 379 1.13 -19.36 -1.56
N ALA A 380 0.96 -18.14 -2.09
CA ALA A 380 0.92 -16.92 -1.29
C ALA A 380 -0.28 -16.88 -0.34
N GLU A 381 -1.46 -17.33 -0.77
CA GLU A 381 -2.65 -17.44 0.08
C GLU A 381 -2.44 -18.46 1.22
N ILE A 382 -1.93 -19.64 0.89
CA ILE A 382 -1.63 -20.71 1.88
C ILE A 382 -0.61 -20.19 2.89
N HIS A 383 0.49 -19.62 2.42
CA HIS A 383 1.54 -19.06 3.26
C HIS A 383 0.99 -17.96 4.17
N TRP A 384 0.21 -17.03 3.63
CA TRP A 384 -0.42 -15.96 4.41
C TRP A 384 -1.30 -16.53 5.54
N LYS A 385 -2.16 -17.53 5.23
CA LYS A 385 -2.99 -18.22 6.24
C LYS A 385 -2.17 -18.88 7.34
N GLN A 386 -1.07 -19.55 6.95
CA GLN A 386 -0.15 -20.19 7.90
C GLN A 386 0.55 -19.17 8.81
N VAL A 387 1.02 -18.07 8.25
CA VAL A 387 1.64 -16.97 9.01
C VAL A 387 0.63 -16.36 9.99
N TYR A 388 -0.59 -16.10 9.55
CA TYR A 388 -1.63 -15.61 10.46
C TYR A 388 -1.92 -16.57 11.61
N ALA A 389 -2.13 -17.84 11.31
CA ALA A 389 -2.43 -18.85 12.34
C ALA A 389 -1.28 -19.10 13.31
N ASN A 390 -0.06 -19.16 12.81
CA ASN A 390 1.10 -19.63 13.58
C ASN A 390 2.00 -18.50 14.13
N ARG A 391 1.83 -17.25 13.66
CA ARG A 391 2.66 -16.10 14.04
C ARG A 391 1.82 -14.92 14.53
N VAL A 392 0.93 -14.42 13.68
CA VAL A 392 0.16 -13.18 13.94
C VAL A 392 -0.78 -13.36 15.14
N VAL A 393 -1.62 -14.38 15.13
CA VAL A 393 -2.58 -14.63 16.21
C VAL A 393 -1.88 -14.96 17.54
N PRO A 394 -0.90 -15.86 17.61
CA PRO A 394 -0.17 -16.08 18.84
C PRO A 394 0.56 -14.85 19.36
N ALA A 395 1.20 -14.06 18.46
CA ALA A 395 1.89 -12.83 18.85
C ALA A 395 0.91 -11.79 19.45
N LEU A 396 -0.31 -11.67 18.91
CA LEU A 396 -1.36 -10.81 19.49
C LEU A 396 -1.83 -11.26 20.86
N GLN A 397 -1.76 -12.57 21.14
CA GLN A 397 -2.06 -13.16 22.44
C GLN A 397 -0.90 -13.06 23.45
N GLY A 398 0.21 -12.42 23.07
CA GLY A 398 1.40 -12.32 23.90
C GLY A 398 2.22 -13.60 23.99
N ILE A 399 1.90 -14.60 23.17
CA ILE A 399 2.66 -15.85 23.08
C ILE A 399 3.96 -15.59 22.34
N ASP A 400 5.07 -16.06 22.86
CA ASP A 400 6.38 -15.94 22.23
C ASP A 400 6.43 -16.81 20.96
N VAL A 401 6.44 -16.17 19.79
CA VAL A 401 6.59 -16.88 18.52
C VAL A 401 8.07 -16.99 18.18
N ALA A 402 8.56 -18.20 18.01
CA ALA A 402 9.95 -18.44 17.66
C ALA A 402 10.34 -17.64 16.39
N ALA A 403 11.56 -17.08 16.40
CA ALA A 403 12.11 -16.51 15.18
C ALA A 403 12.18 -17.60 14.11
N THR A 404 11.47 -17.41 13.01
CA THR A 404 11.62 -18.31 11.87
C THR A 404 13.00 -18.07 11.28
N PRO A 405 13.80 -19.10 10.98
CA PRO A 405 14.98 -18.94 10.14
C PRO A 405 14.52 -18.24 8.85
N SER A 406 15.19 -17.16 8.47
CA SER A 406 14.91 -16.50 7.19
C SER A 406 14.90 -17.57 6.10
N VAL A 407 13.83 -17.66 5.32
CA VAL A 407 13.83 -18.47 4.11
C VAL A 407 15.05 -18.04 3.31
N ALA A 408 15.96 -18.99 3.09
CA ALA A 408 17.25 -18.74 2.50
C ALA A 408 17.07 -18.03 1.15
N ARG A 409 17.93 -17.06 0.90
CA ARG A 409 18.01 -16.26 -0.33
C ARG A 409 18.21 -17.07 -1.61
N ASP A 410 18.39 -18.36 -1.52
CA ASP A 410 19.01 -19.17 -2.58
C ASP A 410 18.09 -19.47 -3.78
N GLU A 411 16.80 -19.16 -3.70
CA GLU A 411 15.88 -19.40 -4.83
C GLU A 411 15.32 -18.14 -5.53
N VAL A 412 15.65 -16.93 -5.07
CA VAL A 412 15.17 -15.67 -5.66
C VAL A 412 16.34 -14.90 -6.29
N VAL A 413 17.28 -15.60 -6.91
CA VAL A 413 18.41 -14.94 -7.59
C VAL A 413 18.13 -14.75 -9.06
N SER A 414 17.90 -13.46 -9.36
CA SER A 414 18.45 -12.71 -10.51
C SER A 414 18.36 -13.34 -11.90
N LYS A 415 17.29 -13.01 -12.61
CA LYS A 415 17.49 -12.66 -14.01
C LYS A 415 17.80 -11.16 -14.08
N PRO A 416 18.89 -10.74 -14.78
CA PRO A 416 19.20 -9.33 -14.93
C PRO A 416 18.07 -8.58 -15.63
N ARG A 417 17.87 -7.31 -15.24
CA ARG A 417 16.92 -6.42 -15.94
C ARG A 417 17.22 -6.44 -17.43
N PRO A 418 16.23 -6.62 -18.31
CA PRO A 418 16.42 -6.37 -19.72
C PRO A 418 16.79 -4.89 -19.88
N THR A 419 17.96 -4.61 -20.41
CA THR A 419 18.32 -3.27 -20.89
C THR A 419 17.41 -2.99 -22.07
N LEU A 420 16.57 -1.96 -21.96
CA LEU A 420 15.87 -1.42 -23.11
C LEU A 420 16.92 -0.96 -24.13
N PRO A 421 16.78 -1.28 -25.42
CA PRO A 421 17.66 -0.75 -26.45
C PRO A 421 17.57 0.78 -26.43
N SER A 422 18.75 1.41 -26.50
CA SER A 422 18.95 2.87 -26.55
C SER A 422 18.31 3.51 -27.76
#